data_fc611772d25bd2bd00d9eafcecdde6bc
#
_entry.id   fc611772d25bd2bd00d9eafcecdde6bc
#
_cell.length_a   1.000
_cell.length_b   1.000
_cell.length_c   1.000
_cell.angle_alpha   90.00
_cell.angle_beta   90.00
_cell.angle_gamma   90.00
#
_symmetry.space_group_name_H-M   'P 1'
#
loop_
_entity.id
_entity.type
_entity.pdbx_description
1 polymer ?
#
loop_
_entity_poly.entity_id
_entity_poly.type
_entity_poly.pdbx_seq_one_letter_code
_entity_poly.pdbx_strand_id
1 'polypeptide(L)'
;ALHGEMSTEERKQVMHQFHEGKVNVVCASDLAARGIDVSGIDLVVNYDIPYSGDNYLHRSGRTGRAGARGLAVSLANAAEWNLMVSIERYLALRFERRTLPGLKAKYSGPKKLKSSGKAAGSKQKPKKSAADKNKTRERNQKNVGKRRAKPVVAATAANDGFAPLKKRPPRA
;
A
#
# COMPACT_ATOMS: atom_id res chain seq x y z
N ALA A 1 -2.95 12.00 24.40
CA ALA A 1 -3.14 11.14 23.21
C ALA A 1 -4.59 11.26 22.73
N LEU A 2 -4.80 11.06 21.42
CA LEU A 2 -6.12 10.98 20.81
C LEU A 2 -6.30 9.60 20.18
N HIS A 3 -7.34 8.86 20.58
CA HIS A 3 -7.64 7.52 20.05
C HIS A 3 -9.15 7.32 19.84
N GLY A 4 -9.53 6.23 19.21
CA GLY A 4 -10.91 5.99 18.78
C GLY A 4 -11.90 5.75 19.93
N GLU A 5 -11.42 5.31 21.10
CA GLU A 5 -12.25 4.99 22.26
C GLU A 5 -12.56 6.20 23.16
N MET A 6 -11.98 7.35 22.85
CA MET A 6 -12.25 8.60 23.60
C MET A 6 -13.66 9.11 23.29
N SER A 7 -14.30 9.62 24.34
CA SER A 7 -15.56 10.36 24.18
C SER A 7 -15.35 11.67 23.43
N THR A 8 -16.44 12.21 22.90
CA THR A 8 -16.41 13.48 22.19
C THR A 8 -15.91 14.63 23.09
N GLU A 9 -16.27 14.60 24.35
CA GLU A 9 -15.91 15.64 25.34
C GLU A 9 -14.43 15.59 25.70
N GLU A 10 -13.88 14.40 25.96
CA GLU A 10 -12.44 14.22 26.20
C GLU A 10 -11.62 14.68 25.00
N ARG A 11 -12.09 14.37 23.80
CA ARG A 11 -11.44 14.79 22.57
C ARG A 11 -11.42 16.32 22.42
N LYS A 12 -12.52 16.98 22.68
CA LYS A 12 -12.63 18.44 22.66
C LYS A 12 -11.69 19.07 23.70
N GLN A 13 -11.62 18.52 24.91
CA GLN A 13 -10.76 18.99 25.96
C GLN A 13 -9.27 18.89 25.59
N VAL A 14 -8.81 17.76 25.03
CA VAL A 14 -7.41 17.62 24.56
C VAL A 14 -7.11 18.61 23.45
N MET A 15 -8.04 18.80 22.51
CA MET A 15 -7.88 19.73 21.41
C MET A 15 -7.82 21.18 21.91
N HIS A 16 -8.64 21.52 22.88
CA HIS A 16 -8.63 22.86 23.50
C HIS A 16 -7.29 23.14 24.18
N GLN A 17 -6.78 22.18 24.98
CA GLN A 17 -5.46 22.30 25.63
C GLN A 17 -4.32 22.45 24.60
N PHE A 18 -4.43 21.76 23.46
CA PHE A 18 -3.44 21.86 22.38
C PHE A 18 -3.51 23.24 21.70
N HIS A 19 -4.71 23.75 21.47
CA HIS A 19 -4.94 25.08 20.92
C HIS A 19 -4.42 26.22 21.81
N GLU A 20 -4.59 26.05 23.13
CA GLU A 20 -4.10 27.01 24.11
C GLU A 20 -2.58 26.92 24.38
N GLY A 21 -1.89 25.99 23.71
CA GLY A 21 -0.46 25.76 23.92
C GLY A 21 -0.10 25.13 25.26
N LYS A 22 -1.10 24.65 26.04
CA LYS A 22 -0.86 23.90 27.27
C LYS A 22 -0.20 22.55 27.06
N VAL A 23 -0.40 22.01 25.86
CA VAL A 23 0.18 20.74 25.39
C VAL A 23 0.88 20.99 24.07
N ASN A 24 2.17 20.68 23.99
CA ASN A 24 2.99 20.91 22.81
C ASN A 24 3.04 19.72 21.83
N VAL A 25 2.66 18.53 22.29
CA VAL A 25 2.70 17.30 21.49
C VAL A 25 1.40 16.52 21.65
N VAL A 26 0.80 16.14 20.53
CA VAL A 26 -0.38 15.29 20.50
C VAL A 26 -0.07 14.03 19.70
N CYS A 27 -0.23 12.88 20.34
CA CYS A 27 -0.19 11.58 19.66
C CYS A 27 -1.62 11.20 19.23
N ALA A 28 -1.83 10.88 17.95
CA ALA A 28 -3.14 10.54 17.44
C ALA A 28 -3.09 9.34 16.50
N SER A 29 -4.11 8.48 16.56
CA SER A 29 -4.34 7.48 15.52
C SER A 29 -4.92 8.15 14.26
N ASP A 30 -4.84 7.48 13.10
CA ASP A 30 -5.38 8.02 11.83
C ASP A 30 -6.86 8.41 11.92
N LEU A 31 -7.67 7.58 12.59
CA LEU A 31 -9.08 7.85 12.78
C LEU A 31 -9.30 9.08 13.67
N ALA A 32 -8.53 9.19 14.73
CA ALA A 32 -8.64 10.29 15.68
C ALA A 32 -8.05 11.60 15.12
N ALA A 33 -7.06 11.51 14.24
CA ALA A 33 -6.46 12.68 13.58
C ALA A 33 -7.35 13.30 12.49
N ARG A 34 -8.38 12.58 12.03
CA ARG A 34 -9.35 13.16 11.09
C ARG A 34 -10.14 14.25 11.76
N GLY A 35 -10.25 15.39 11.08
CA GLY A 35 -10.97 16.55 11.60
C GLY A 35 -10.19 17.38 12.63
N ILE A 36 -8.93 17.06 12.91
CA ILE A 36 -8.07 17.98 13.65
C ILE A 36 -7.86 19.22 12.77
N ASP A 37 -8.49 20.30 13.18
CA ASP A 37 -8.29 21.62 12.58
C ASP A 37 -7.61 22.53 13.58
N VAL A 38 -6.29 22.37 13.68
CA VAL A 38 -5.42 23.24 14.48
C VAL A 38 -4.47 23.95 13.54
N SER A 39 -4.50 25.26 13.57
CA SER A 39 -3.51 26.13 12.93
C SER A 39 -2.22 26.13 13.74
N GLY A 40 -1.08 26.31 13.08
CA GLY A 40 0.20 26.48 13.77
C GLY A 40 0.87 25.16 14.20
N ILE A 41 0.54 24.03 13.58
CA ILE A 41 1.32 22.81 13.76
C ILE A 41 2.61 22.93 12.94
N ASP A 42 3.74 23.04 13.62
CA ASP A 42 5.06 23.18 12.99
C ASP A 42 5.59 21.86 12.45
N LEU A 43 5.32 20.78 13.17
CA LEU A 43 5.88 19.45 12.89
C LEU A 43 4.82 18.35 12.94
N VAL A 44 4.77 17.54 11.90
CA VAL A 44 4.05 16.26 11.88
C VAL A 44 5.04 15.11 11.84
N VAL A 45 4.96 14.20 12.78
CA VAL A 45 5.79 12.98 12.79
C VAL A 45 4.92 11.77 12.48
N ASN A 46 5.16 11.13 11.36
CA ASN A 46 4.62 9.82 11.05
C ASN A 46 5.50 8.76 11.71
N TYR A 47 5.06 8.23 12.83
CA TYR A 47 5.78 7.17 13.54
C TYR A 47 5.81 5.87 12.72
N ASP A 48 4.69 5.53 12.08
CA ASP A 48 4.58 4.48 11.08
C ASP A 48 4.26 5.09 9.72
N ILE A 49 4.79 4.50 8.64
CA ILE A 49 4.49 4.93 7.27
C ILE A 49 3.01 4.68 6.96
N PRO A 50 2.24 5.70 6.52
CA PRO A 50 0.85 5.52 6.15
C PRO A 50 0.68 4.56 4.98
N TYR A 51 -0.43 3.83 4.95
CA TYR A 51 -0.68 2.78 3.94
C TYR A 51 -0.88 3.31 2.51
N SER A 52 -1.18 4.59 2.34
CA SER A 52 -1.41 5.21 1.02
C SER A 52 -0.87 6.63 0.95
N GLY A 53 -0.69 7.12 -0.29
CA GLY A 53 -0.31 8.51 -0.54
C GLY A 53 -1.35 9.51 -0.04
N ASP A 54 -2.65 9.18 -0.15
CA ASP A 54 -3.73 10.02 0.37
C ASP A 54 -3.66 10.17 1.89
N ASN A 55 -3.44 9.05 2.60
CA ASN A 55 -3.26 9.11 4.05
C ASN A 55 -2.03 9.92 4.44
N TYR A 56 -0.95 9.83 3.64
CA TYR A 56 0.23 10.66 3.84
C TYR A 56 -0.11 12.15 3.70
N LEU A 57 -0.83 12.54 2.65
CA LEU A 57 -1.26 13.92 2.45
C LEU A 57 -2.17 14.40 3.58
N HIS A 58 -3.10 13.57 4.03
CA HIS A 58 -3.99 13.89 5.14
C HIS A 58 -3.24 14.12 6.46
N ARG A 59 -2.19 13.33 6.74
CA ARG A 59 -1.35 13.51 7.93
C ARG A 59 -0.45 14.75 7.78
N SER A 60 0.34 14.81 6.71
CA SER A 60 1.26 15.92 6.47
C SER A 60 0.54 17.26 6.28
N GLY A 61 -0.66 17.26 5.71
CA GLY A 61 -1.50 18.45 5.57
C GLY A 61 -2.08 19.01 6.89
N ARG A 62 -1.66 18.50 8.04
CA ARG A 62 -1.93 19.14 9.34
C ARG A 62 -0.93 20.26 9.62
N THR A 63 0.23 20.26 8.97
CA THR A 63 1.21 21.36 9.02
C THR A 63 1.28 22.12 7.69
N GLY A 64 1.93 23.26 7.67
CA GLY A 64 2.15 24.07 6.47
C GLY A 64 0.88 24.68 5.88
N ARG A 65 -0.11 25.04 6.70
CA ARG A 65 -1.36 25.64 6.27
C ARG A 65 -1.27 27.16 6.14
N ALA A 66 -2.18 27.73 5.36
CA ALA A 66 -2.31 29.19 5.15
C ALA A 66 -1.02 29.87 4.68
N GLY A 67 -0.21 29.18 3.88
CA GLY A 67 1.06 29.73 3.36
C GLY A 67 2.24 29.63 4.34
N ALA A 68 2.04 29.15 5.55
CA ALA A 68 3.13 28.87 6.49
C ALA A 68 3.95 27.65 6.05
N ARG A 69 5.24 27.65 6.41
CA ARG A 69 6.09 26.47 6.23
C ARG A 69 5.83 25.45 7.32
N GLY A 70 5.74 24.17 6.95
CA GLY A 70 5.60 23.06 7.88
C GLY A 70 6.60 21.96 7.59
N LEU A 71 6.92 21.17 8.59
CA LEU A 71 7.82 20.04 8.46
C LEU A 71 7.05 18.72 8.71
N ALA A 72 7.14 17.80 7.76
CA ALA A 72 6.66 16.43 7.94
C ALA A 72 7.84 15.46 7.96
N VAL A 73 7.96 14.70 9.03
CA VAL A 73 9.02 13.69 9.22
C VAL A 73 8.36 12.32 9.28
N SER A 74 8.95 11.34 8.62
CA SER A 74 8.46 9.96 8.64
C SER A 74 9.58 9.01 9.06
N LEU A 75 9.28 8.15 10.02
CA LEU A 75 10.17 7.07 10.41
C LEU A 75 9.84 5.85 9.55
N ALA A 76 10.85 5.27 8.91
CA ALA A 76 10.67 4.12 8.04
C ALA A 76 11.59 2.98 8.46
N ASN A 77 11.03 1.82 8.66
CA ASN A 77 11.78 0.59 8.90
C ASN A 77 11.98 -0.23 7.61
N ALA A 78 12.69 -1.36 7.72
CA ALA A 78 12.99 -2.21 6.57
C ALA A 78 11.74 -2.79 5.89
N ALA A 79 10.70 -3.09 6.65
CA ALA A 79 9.45 -3.66 6.12
C ALA A 79 8.64 -2.61 5.36
N GLU A 80 8.70 -1.36 5.80
CA GLU A 80 7.95 -0.23 5.24
C GLU A 80 8.62 0.42 4.02
N TRP A 81 9.85 0.04 3.69
CA TRP A 81 10.59 0.62 2.57
C TRP A 81 9.78 0.66 1.27
N ASN A 82 9.17 -0.46 0.91
CA ASN A 82 8.40 -0.55 -0.35
C ASN A 82 7.14 0.30 -0.32
N LEU A 83 6.56 0.49 0.85
CA LEU A 83 5.41 1.35 1.07
C LEU A 83 5.82 2.82 0.91
N MET A 84 6.91 3.23 1.56
CA MET A 84 7.50 4.56 1.40
C MET A 84 7.77 4.90 -0.08
N VAL A 85 8.43 4.01 -0.82
CA VAL A 85 8.69 4.19 -2.26
C VAL A 85 7.40 4.29 -3.08
N SER A 86 6.33 3.60 -2.67
CA SER A 86 5.03 3.70 -3.34
C SER A 86 4.39 5.07 -3.11
N ILE A 87 4.54 5.65 -1.93
CA ILE A 87 4.09 7.00 -1.58
C ILE A 87 4.89 8.06 -2.36
N GLU A 88 6.23 7.94 -2.43
CA GLU A 88 7.06 8.83 -3.24
C GLU A 88 6.61 8.88 -4.70
N ARG A 89 6.27 7.73 -5.26
CA ARG A 89 5.78 7.64 -6.64
C ARG A 89 4.40 8.27 -6.82
N TYR A 90 3.51 8.05 -5.87
CA TYR A 90 2.16 8.65 -5.88
C TYR A 90 2.22 10.17 -5.82
N LEU A 91 3.12 10.71 -5.00
CA LEU A 91 3.29 12.15 -4.80
C LEU A 91 4.22 12.79 -5.85
N ALA A 92 4.83 11.99 -6.74
CA ALA A 92 5.84 12.43 -7.71
C ALA A 92 7.01 13.20 -7.06
N LEU A 93 7.39 12.82 -5.83
CA LEU A 93 8.48 13.43 -5.08
C LEU A 93 9.41 12.38 -4.48
N ARG A 94 10.57 12.82 -4.00
CA ARG A 94 11.49 12.00 -3.22
C ARG A 94 11.68 12.57 -1.84
N PHE A 95 11.60 11.69 -0.83
CA PHE A 95 11.85 12.08 0.55
C PHE A 95 13.34 12.29 0.78
N GLU A 96 13.67 13.40 1.40
CA GLU A 96 15.02 13.66 1.90
C GLU A 96 15.32 12.76 3.10
N ARG A 97 16.42 12.04 3.07
CA ARG A 97 16.85 11.23 4.21
C ARG A 97 17.68 12.07 5.15
N ARG A 98 17.29 12.07 6.39
CA ARG A 98 18.00 12.75 7.46
C ARG A 98 18.43 11.77 8.54
N THR A 99 19.54 12.04 9.17
CA THR A 99 20.03 11.32 10.35
C THR A 99 20.20 12.31 11.48
N LEU A 100 19.75 11.92 12.68
CA LEU A 100 19.93 12.76 13.85
C LEU A 100 21.26 12.41 14.53
N PRO A 101 22.05 13.41 14.96
CA PRO A 101 23.27 13.18 15.75
C PRO A 101 22.92 12.37 17.02
N GLY A 102 23.69 11.34 17.30
CA GLY A 102 23.44 10.46 18.46
C GLY A 102 22.38 9.37 18.27
N LEU A 103 21.50 9.49 17.23
CA LEU A 103 20.42 8.53 16.94
C LEU A 103 20.62 7.89 15.56
N LYS A 104 21.72 7.20 15.40
CA LYS A 104 22.05 6.57 14.13
C LYS A 104 21.17 5.33 13.91
N ALA A 105 20.35 5.35 12.86
CA ALA A 105 19.51 4.21 12.52
C ALA A 105 20.37 3.00 12.12
N LYS A 106 20.01 1.81 12.59
CA LYS A 106 20.63 0.53 12.18
C LYS A 106 20.34 0.19 10.72
N TYR A 107 19.20 0.64 10.21
CA TYR A 107 18.76 0.39 8.84
C TYR A 107 19.09 1.60 7.94
N SER A 108 19.89 1.37 6.92
CA SER A 108 20.34 2.40 5.94
C SER A 108 19.68 2.25 4.56
N GLY A 109 18.76 1.33 4.42
CA GLY A 109 18.09 1.03 3.16
C GLY A 109 18.34 -0.41 2.68
N PRO A 110 17.62 -0.86 1.63
CA PRO A 110 17.78 -2.21 1.09
C PRO A 110 19.12 -2.36 0.35
N LYS A 111 19.75 -3.53 0.49
CA LYS A 111 21.01 -3.86 -0.17
C LYS A 111 20.92 -3.85 -1.70
N LYS A 112 19.78 -4.21 -2.26
CA LYS A 112 19.51 -4.23 -3.71
C LYS A 112 18.16 -3.57 -4.00
N LEU A 113 18.15 -2.68 -4.99
CA LEU A 113 16.97 -1.98 -5.47
C LEU A 113 16.58 -2.51 -6.86
N LYS A 114 15.29 -2.56 -7.13
CA LYS A 114 14.75 -2.70 -8.49
C LYS A 114 14.84 -1.35 -9.21
N SER A 115 14.72 -1.33 -10.54
CA SER A 115 14.60 -0.09 -11.32
C SER A 115 13.47 0.83 -10.81
N SER A 116 12.45 0.25 -10.22
CA SER A 116 11.34 0.97 -9.59
C SER A 116 11.64 1.58 -8.21
N GLY A 117 12.88 1.49 -7.69
CA GLY A 117 13.26 1.94 -6.34
C GLY A 117 12.82 1.01 -5.20
N LYS A 118 11.98 0.02 -5.45
CA LYS A 118 11.56 -0.96 -4.45
C LYS A 118 12.69 -1.92 -4.09
N ALA A 119 12.71 -2.39 -2.85
CA ALA A 119 13.64 -3.41 -2.42
C ALA A 119 13.52 -4.67 -3.29
N ALA A 120 14.63 -5.16 -3.81
CA ALA A 120 14.66 -6.47 -4.44
C ALA A 120 14.57 -7.52 -3.33
N GLY A 121 13.41 -8.17 -3.22
CA GLY A 121 13.23 -9.26 -2.28
C GLY A 121 14.20 -10.38 -2.60
N SER A 122 14.89 -10.88 -1.62
CA SER A 122 15.59 -12.17 -1.68
C SER A 122 14.52 -13.26 -1.64
N LYS A 123 13.81 -13.47 -2.75
CA LYS A 123 13.08 -14.72 -2.92
C LYS A 123 14.12 -15.82 -3.10
N GLN A 124 14.64 -16.35 -2.01
CA GLN A 124 15.11 -17.72 -2.04
C GLN A 124 13.89 -18.54 -2.41
N LYS A 125 13.81 -18.91 -3.69
CA LYS A 125 12.88 -19.99 -4.08
C LYS A 125 13.25 -21.16 -3.18
N PRO A 126 12.32 -21.72 -2.39
CA PRO A 126 12.64 -22.91 -1.63
C PRO A 126 13.24 -23.89 -2.63
N LYS A 127 14.46 -24.40 -2.36
CA LYS A 127 15.07 -25.44 -3.17
C LYS A 127 14.08 -26.59 -3.13
N LYS A 128 13.35 -26.82 -4.24
CA LYS A 128 12.45 -27.97 -4.35
C LYS A 128 13.27 -29.19 -4.07
N SER A 129 12.84 -29.99 -3.10
CA SER A 129 13.49 -31.26 -2.79
C SER A 129 13.53 -32.13 -4.06
N ALA A 130 14.45 -33.09 -4.14
CA ALA A 130 14.52 -34.02 -5.26
C ALA A 130 13.17 -34.73 -5.48
N ALA A 131 12.45 -35.03 -4.39
CA ALA A 131 11.11 -35.61 -4.41
C ALA A 131 10.06 -34.70 -5.06
N ASP A 132 10.11 -33.38 -4.80
CA ASP A 132 9.20 -32.41 -5.43
C ASP A 132 9.49 -32.19 -6.92
N LYS A 133 10.76 -32.29 -7.32
CA LYS A 133 11.15 -32.24 -8.73
C LYS A 133 10.63 -33.45 -9.50
N ASN A 134 10.68 -34.65 -8.91
CA ASN A 134 10.17 -35.85 -9.51
C ASN A 134 8.64 -35.84 -9.66
N LYS A 135 7.88 -35.41 -8.60
CA LYS A 135 6.43 -35.24 -8.70
C LYS A 135 6.01 -34.28 -9.79
N THR A 136 6.74 -33.17 -9.95
CA THR A 136 6.43 -32.18 -11.00
C THR A 136 6.71 -32.74 -12.40
N ARG A 137 7.77 -33.55 -12.55
CA ARG A 137 8.14 -34.22 -13.81
C ARG A 137 7.12 -35.27 -14.22
N GLU A 138 6.68 -36.13 -13.28
CA GLU A 138 5.64 -37.13 -13.53
C GLU A 138 4.28 -36.49 -13.86
N ARG A 139 3.90 -35.41 -13.18
CA ARG A 139 2.65 -34.67 -13.48
C ARG A 139 2.68 -34.03 -14.87
N ASN A 140 3.82 -33.52 -15.32
CA ASN A 140 3.97 -32.98 -16.66
C ASN A 140 3.99 -34.08 -17.74
N GLN A 141 4.54 -35.27 -17.44
CA GLN A 141 4.52 -36.41 -18.36
C GLN A 141 3.11 -36.98 -18.54
N LYS A 142 2.30 -37.03 -17.47
CA LYS A 142 0.90 -37.51 -17.55
C LYS A 142 -0.01 -36.60 -18.40
N ASN A 143 0.38 -35.36 -18.63
CA ASN A 143 -0.39 -34.41 -19.42
C ASN A 143 0.12 -34.21 -20.88
N VAL A 144 1.26 -34.79 -21.22
CA VAL A 144 1.80 -34.78 -22.59
C VAL A 144 1.11 -35.90 -23.36
N GLY A 145 0.07 -35.59 -24.13
CA GLY A 145 -0.55 -36.51 -25.07
C GLY A 145 -2.08 -36.66 -25.03
N LYS A 146 -2.75 -36.06 -24.04
CA LYS A 146 -4.22 -35.99 -24.08
C LYS A 146 -4.66 -34.70 -24.77
N ARG A 147 -4.59 -34.67 -26.11
CA ARG A 147 -5.43 -33.76 -26.88
C ARG A 147 -6.87 -34.06 -26.48
N ARG A 148 -7.54 -33.13 -25.80
CA ARG A 148 -8.99 -33.20 -25.63
C ARG A 148 -9.59 -33.29 -27.02
N ALA A 149 -10.11 -34.45 -27.37
CA ALA A 149 -10.94 -34.59 -28.55
C ALA A 149 -12.08 -33.56 -28.40
N LYS A 150 -12.21 -32.69 -29.39
CA LYS A 150 -13.37 -31.79 -29.45
C LYS A 150 -14.61 -32.70 -29.46
N PRO A 151 -15.63 -32.45 -28.64
CA PRO A 151 -16.85 -33.22 -28.72
C PRO A 151 -17.38 -33.08 -30.15
N VAL A 152 -17.53 -34.21 -30.84
CA VAL A 152 -18.25 -34.29 -32.11
C VAL A 152 -19.71 -34.01 -31.75
N VAL A 153 -20.18 -32.81 -32.06
CA VAL A 153 -21.59 -32.49 -31.95
C VAL A 153 -22.28 -33.29 -33.05
N ALA A 154 -22.93 -34.36 -32.69
CA ALA A 154 -23.85 -35.06 -33.61
C ALA A 154 -24.93 -34.06 -34.01
N ALA A 155 -25.02 -33.81 -35.32
CA ALA A 155 -26.09 -33.02 -35.89
C ALA A 155 -27.39 -33.81 -35.79
N THR A 156 -28.18 -33.57 -34.79
CA THR A 156 -29.61 -33.94 -34.77
C THR A 156 -30.38 -32.66 -35.06
N ALA A 157 -30.92 -32.59 -36.26
CA ALA A 157 -31.87 -31.59 -36.65
C ALA A 157 -33.21 -31.83 -35.92
N ALA A 158 -33.55 -30.97 -35.00
CA ALA A 158 -34.91 -30.70 -34.62
C ALA A 158 -34.99 -29.19 -34.41
N ASN A 159 -35.67 -28.55 -35.34
CA ASN A 159 -35.88 -27.12 -35.33
C ASN A 159 -37.15 -26.85 -34.50
N ASP A 160 -36.93 -26.56 -33.22
CA ASP A 160 -37.97 -26.29 -32.24
C ASP A 160 -38.19 -24.78 -31.97
N GLY A 161 -37.84 -23.94 -32.95
CA GLY A 161 -38.21 -22.54 -32.94
C GLY A 161 -37.45 -21.61 -31.99
N PHE A 162 -36.53 -22.13 -31.19
CA PHE A 162 -35.71 -21.37 -30.22
C PHE A 162 -34.22 -21.24 -30.57
N ALA A 163 -33.88 -21.10 -31.86
CA ALA A 163 -32.50 -20.88 -32.26
C ALA A 163 -32.06 -19.44 -31.93
N PRO A 164 -30.94 -19.23 -31.19
CA PRO A 164 -30.44 -17.89 -30.94
C PRO A 164 -30.00 -17.19 -32.22
N LEU A 165 -30.36 -15.92 -32.36
CA LEU A 165 -30.03 -15.07 -33.52
C LEU A 165 -28.52 -15.04 -33.78
N LYS A 166 -28.11 -15.42 -34.99
CA LYS A 166 -26.71 -15.32 -35.45
C LYS A 166 -26.28 -13.86 -35.50
N LYS A 167 -25.22 -13.52 -34.77
CA LYS A 167 -24.58 -12.19 -34.86
C LYS A 167 -24.16 -11.90 -36.32
N ARG A 168 -24.58 -10.74 -36.82
CA ARG A 168 -24.21 -10.22 -38.14
C ARG A 168 -22.70 -9.94 -38.20
N PRO A 169 -21.99 -10.35 -39.23
CA PRO A 169 -20.57 -9.98 -39.41
C PRO A 169 -20.43 -8.47 -39.59
N PRO A 170 -19.30 -7.87 -39.18
CA PRO A 170 -19.02 -6.45 -39.39
C PRO A 170 -18.98 -6.18 -40.91
N ARG A 171 -19.54 -5.04 -41.30
CA ARG A 171 -19.44 -4.54 -42.70
C ARG A 171 -18.00 -4.10 -43.00
N ALA A 172 -17.53 -4.45 -44.17
CA ALA A 172 -16.29 -3.95 -44.78
C ALA A 172 -16.34 -2.44 -45.02
#